data_4ee163e0487981cfd0cf06a6ad87d1a3
#
_entry.id   4ee163e0487981cfd0cf06a6ad87d1a3
#
_cell.length_a   1.000
_cell.length_b   1.000
_cell.length_c   1.000
_cell.angle_alpha   90.00
_cell.angle_beta   90.00
_cell.angle_gamma   90.00
#
_symmetry.space_group_name_H-M   'P 1'
#
loop_
_entity.id
_entity.type
_entity.pdbx_description
1 polymer ?
#
loop_
_entity_poly.entity_id
_entity_poly.type
_entity_poly.pdbx_seq_one_letter_code
_entity_poly.pdbx_strand_id
1 'polypeptide(L)'
;MSRTLPPIGRRRALQGGTAALVVLGLLLWWLRPWAEEPPGGTITFSTGTRAGVYHEYGELLRNEIDKDMPDLKVRLLTSAGSQENVADVATGKADFAIAAADAVATYKLDNSPGADRLRGVARLYDDYVQLVVPPDSDIRSVADLRGKRVAIGLPDSGVRLIANGVLKAAGIDPEKDIKPSSDGIDTGPKRLGHGLDAFFWSGGLPTDGLSRLANKSASAFRFVPIDATLVAKLHDQGGATRYYRATKMPESAYPRIQRGEPVPTLAVSNLLVTRSDMDPRLTEWLTRTVLDSRDLIGEKVHSAQLVDVRTAIYTDPLQLHAGAQRYYQSVKP
;
A
#
# COMPACT_ATOMS: atom_id res chain seq x y z
N MET A 1 8.61 -33.49 -72.36
CA MET A 1 7.34 -34.12 -71.93
C MET A 1 6.79 -33.38 -70.73
N SER A 2 5.90 -32.41 -70.98
CA SER A 2 5.26 -31.63 -69.92
C SER A 2 4.03 -32.38 -69.45
N ARG A 3 4.03 -32.86 -68.18
CA ARG A 3 2.85 -33.44 -67.55
C ARG A 3 1.94 -32.31 -67.05
N THR A 4 0.84 -32.07 -67.75
CA THR A 4 -0.25 -31.19 -67.27
C THR A 4 -1.06 -31.93 -66.21
N LEU A 5 -1.17 -31.39 -65.02
CA LEU A 5 -2.01 -31.89 -63.97
C LEU A 5 -3.51 -31.69 -64.37
N PRO A 6 -4.38 -32.66 -64.07
CA PRO A 6 -5.81 -32.55 -64.42
C PRO A 6 -6.49 -31.46 -63.57
N PRO A 7 -7.51 -30.74 -64.15
CA PRO A 7 -8.19 -29.68 -63.42
C PRO A 7 -9.03 -30.27 -62.26
N ILE A 8 -8.81 -29.76 -61.05
CA ILE A 8 -9.56 -30.12 -59.87
C ILE A 8 -11.00 -29.63 -60.03
N GLY A 9 -11.97 -30.57 -60.10
CA GLY A 9 -13.39 -30.23 -60.27
C GLY A 9 -13.90 -29.34 -59.12
N ARG A 10 -14.70 -28.31 -59.44
CA ARG A 10 -15.25 -27.31 -58.51
C ARG A 10 -15.81 -27.92 -57.17
N ARG A 11 -16.45 -29.14 -57.27
CA ARG A 11 -16.96 -29.85 -56.09
C ARG A 11 -15.85 -30.35 -55.15
N ARG A 12 -14.71 -30.81 -55.65
CA ARG A 12 -13.58 -31.28 -54.87
C ARG A 12 -12.81 -30.08 -54.24
N ALA A 13 -12.75 -28.96 -54.91
CA ALA A 13 -12.17 -27.72 -54.37
C ALA A 13 -13.02 -27.15 -53.22
N LEU A 14 -14.37 -27.19 -53.35
CA LEU A 14 -15.30 -26.80 -52.29
C LEU A 14 -15.20 -27.73 -51.09
N GLN A 15 -15.17 -29.03 -51.28
CA GLN A 15 -15.04 -30.01 -50.18
C GLN A 15 -13.70 -29.90 -49.46
N GLY A 16 -12.62 -29.69 -50.22
CA GLY A 16 -11.29 -29.44 -49.62
C GLY A 16 -11.25 -28.14 -48.81
N GLY A 17 -11.88 -27.07 -49.32
CA GLY A 17 -11.97 -25.79 -48.61
C GLY A 17 -12.76 -25.87 -47.28
N THR A 18 -13.90 -26.58 -47.35
CA THR A 18 -14.71 -26.80 -46.11
C THR A 18 -13.98 -27.66 -45.08
N ALA A 19 -13.30 -28.71 -45.52
CA ALA A 19 -12.51 -29.57 -44.61
C ALA A 19 -11.34 -28.76 -43.99
N ALA A 20 -10.65 -27.93 -44.78
CA ALA A 20 -9.57 -27.07 -44.29
C ALA A 20 -10.06 -26.03 -43.24
N LEU A 21 -11.24 -25.42 -43.44
CA LEU A 21 -11.88 -24.51 -42.50
C LEU A 21 -12.29 -25.18 -41.21
N VAL A 22 -12.80 -26.41 -41.29
CA VAL A 22 -13.15 -27.21 -40.09
C VAL A 22 -11.92 -27.60 -39.32
N VAL A 23 -10.84 -28.03 -40.01
CA VAL A 23 -9.58 -28.38 -39.35
C VAL A 23 -8.94 -27.11 -38.73
N LEU A 24 -8.96 -25.97 -39.43
CA LEU A 24 -8.49 -24.69 -38.89
C LEU A 24 -9.31 -24.25 -37.68
N GLY A 25 -10.64 -24.40 -37.73
CA GLY A 25 -11.53 -24.11 -36.61
C GLY A 25 -11.27 -25.01 -35.40
N LEU A 26 -11.05 -26.31 -35.62
CA LEU A 26 -10.67 -27.26 -34.57
C LEU A 26 -9.28 -26.99 -34.01
N LEU A 27 -8.32 -26.62 -34.86
CA LEU A 27 -6.98 -26.21 -34.43
C LEU A 27 -7.03 -24.92 -33.63
N LEU A 28 -7.79 -23.90 -34.05
CA LEU A 28 -7.99 -22.67 -33.31
C LEU A 28 -8.74 -22.90 -31.99
N TRP A 29 -9.69 -23.84 -31.96
CA TRP A 29 -10.37 -24.25 -30.73
C TRP A 29 -9.45 -25.04 -29.80
N TRP A 30 -8.58 -25.90 -30.33
CA TRP A 30 -7.60 -26.66 -29.56
C TRP A 30 -6.41 -25.79 -29.11
N LEU A 31 -6.03 -24.81 -29.91
CA LEU A 31 -5.00 -23.80 -29.61
C LEU A 31 -5.56 -22.61 -28.79
N ARG A 32 -6.86 -22.55 -28.54
CA ARG A 32 -7.37 -21.60 -27.54
C ARG A 32 -6.63 -21.89 -26.24
N PRO A 33 -5.77 -20.97 -25.74
CA PRO A 33 -5.23 -21.14 -24.40
C PRO A 33 -6.47 -21.30 -23.51
N TRP A 34 -6.50 -22.34 -22.72
CA TRP A 34 -7.51 -22.52 -21.69
C TRP A 34 -7.31 -21.31 -20.77
N ALA A 35 -8.02 -20.23 -21.04
CA ALA A 35 -8.02 -19.07 -20.17
C ALA A 35 -8.52 -19.59 -18.84
N GLU A 36 -7.63 -19.65 -17.86
CA GLU A 36 -8.03 -20.06 -16.52
C GLU A 36 -9.17 -19.14 -16.09
N GLU A 37 -10.30 -19.74 -15.70
CA GLU A 37 -11.43 -18.96 -15.19
C GLU A 37 -10.98 -18.17 -13.98
N PRO A 38 -11.32 -16.87 -13.87
CA PRO A 38 -11.00 -16.08 -12.69
C PRO A 38 -11.50 -16.74 -11.42
N PRO A 39 -10.80 -16.62 -10.29
CA PRO A 39 -11.30 -17.10 -9.01
C PRO A 39 -12.53 -16.29 -8.58
N GLY A 40 -13.49 -16.98 -7.93
CA GLY A 40 -14.70 -16.38 -7.37
C GLY A 40 -14.78 -16.55 -5.86
N GLY A 41 -15.88 -16.06 -5.28
CA GLY A 41 -16.15 -16.18 -3.84
C GLY A 41 -16.25 -14.83 -3.13
N THR A 42 -15.83 -14.77 -1.88
CA THR A 42 -15.82 -13.52 -1.09
C THR A 42 -14.52 -13.41 -0.31
N ILE A 43 -13.87 -12.26 -0.38
CA ILE A 43 -12.72 -11.92 0.44
C ILE A 43 -12.98 -10.67 1.26
N THR A 44 -12.29 -10.59 2.39
CA THR A 44 -12.30 -9.43 3.29
C THR A 44 -10.94 -8.74 3.24
N PHE A 45 -10.94 -7.43 2.99
CA PHE A 45 -9.75 -6.61 2.88
C PHE A 45 -9.74 -5.55 3.97
N SER A 46 -8.82 -5.64 4.94
CA SER A 46 -8.66 -4.63 5.99
C SER A 46 -7.84 -3.45 5.46
N THR A 47 -8.36 -2.23 5.64
CA THR A 47 -7.81 -1.00 5.06
C THR A 47 -7.28 -0.07 6.15
N GLY A 48 -7.95 1.03 6.40
CA GLY A 48 -7.60 2.03 7.41
C GLY A 48 -8.80 2.93 7.67
N THR A 49 -8.56 4.08 8.23
CA THR A 49 -9.61 5.11 8.39
C THR A 49 -10.08 5.58 7.01
N ARG A 50 -11.34 6.02 6.92
CA ARG A 50 -11.99 6.38 5.64
C ARG A 50 -11.29 7.50 4.87
N ALA A 51 -10.63 8.45 5.55
CA ALA A 51 -9.85 9.50 4.90
C ALA A 51 -8.37 9.13 4.71
N GLY A 52 -7.98 7.90 5.04
CA GLY A 52 -6.63 7.38 4.88
C GLY A 52 -6.38 6.78 3.49
N VAL A 53 -5.13 6.82 3.07
CA VAL A 53 -4.69 6.32 1.75
C VAL A 53 -5.01 4.83 1.56
N TYR A 54 -4.91 4.01 2.59
CA TYR A 54 -5.21 2.57 2.49
C TYR A 54 -6.68 2.31 2.12
N HIS A 55 -7.60 3.12 2.65
CA HIS A 55 -9.02 2.95 2.34
C HIS A 55 -9.33 3.34 0.90
N GLU A 56 -8.81 4.49 0.45
CA GLU A 56 -8.96 4.94 -0.94
C GLU A 56 -8.33 3.96 -1.93
N TYR A 57 -7.12 3.47 -1.63
CA TYR A 57 -6.47 2.43 -2.43
C TYR A 57 -7.32 1.15 -2.49
N GLY A 58 -7.85 0.71 -1.35
CA GLY A 58 -8.71 -0.47 -1.26
C GLY A 58 -10.00 -0.35 -2.08
N GLU A 59 -10.64 0.83 -2.09
CA GLU A 59 -11.82 1.09 -2.92
C GLU A 59 -11.51 1.03 -4.42
N LEU A 60 -10.41 1.65 -4.83
CA LEU A 60 -9.97 1.62 -6.23
C LEU A 60 -9.55 0.21 -6.66
N LEU A 61 -8.78 -0.49 -5.83
CA LEU A 61 -8.38 -1.88 -6.10
C LEU A 61 -9.60 -2.81 -6.20
N ARG A 62 -10.61 -2.65 -5.35
CA ARG A 62 -11.87 -3.43 -5.44
C ARG A 62 -12.52 -3.24 -6.81
N ASN A 63 -12.55 -2.02 -7.34
CA ASN A 63 -13.14 -1.75 -8.65
C ASN A 63 -12.37 -2.46 -9.78
N GLU A 64 -11.07 -2.59 -9.67
CA GLU A 64 -10.26 -3.33 -10.66
C GLU A 64 -10.41 -4.85 -10.49
N ILE A 65 -10.51 -5.33 -9.24
CA ILE A 65 -10.84 -6.74 -8.96
C ILE A 65 -12.20 -7.12 -9.54
N ASP A 66 -13.22 -6.27 -9.41
CA ASP A 66 -14.56 -6.52 -9.97
C ASP A 66 -14.53 -6.67 -11.50
N LYS A 67 -13.56 -6.03 -12.19
CA LYS A 67 -13.36 -6.20 -13.65
C LYS A 67 -12.64 -7.49 -14.01
N ASP A 68 -11.55 -7.79 -13.29
CA ASP A 68 -10.67 -8.93 -13.59
C ASP A 68 -11.25 -10.25 -13.08
N MET A 69 -11.98 -10.21 -11.96
CA MET A 69 -12.56 -11.36 -11.24
C MET A 69 -14.02 -11.07 -10.86
N PRO A 70 -14.97 -11.05 -11.83
CA PRO A 70 -16.34 -10.59 -11.61
C PRO A 70 -17.14 -11.45 -10.60
N ASP A 71 -16.73 -12.70 -10.39
CA ASP A 71 -17.34 -13.60 -9.41
C ASP A 71 -16.72 -13.51 -8.01
N LEU A 72 -15.70 -12.62 -7.81
CA LEU A 72 -15.06 -12.38 -6.53
C LEU A 72 -15.60 -11.11 -5.87
N LYS A 73 -16.24 -11.23 -4.71
CA LYS A 73 -16.76 -10.10 -3.94
C LYS A 73 -15.73 -9.63 -2.90
N VAL A 74 -15.36 -8.36 -2.94
CA VAL A 74 -14.43 -7.76 -1.98
C VAL A 74 -15.20 -6.95 -0.93
N ARG A 75 -15.07 -7.34 0.35
CA ARG A 75 -15.61 -6.62 1.51
C ARG A 75 -14.48 -5.82 2.16
N LEU A 76 -14.58 -4.50 2.12
CA LEU A 76 -13.63 -3.62 2.81
C LEU A 76 -14.00 -3.50 4.29
N LEU A 77 -13.00 -3.68 5.15
CA LEU A 77 -13.07 -3.36 6.58
C LEU A 77 -12.28 -2.08 6.85
N THR A 78 -12.86 -1.17 7.61
CA THR A 78 -12.14 -0.03 8.17
C THR A 78 -11.42 -0.45 9.45
N SER A 79 -10.26 0.12 9.69
CA SER A 79 -9.42 -0.13 10.87
C SER A 79 -8.74 1.14 11.36
N ALA A 80 -8.01 1.05 12.46
CA ALA A 80 -7.12 2.12 12.92
C ALA A 80 -5.88 2.28 12.03
N GLY A 81 -5.47 1.22 11.30
CA GLY A 81 -4.31 1.21 10.40
C GLY A 81 -3.43 -0.04 10.57
N SER A 82 -2.13 0.10 10.29
CA SER A 82 -1.22 -1.01 10.05
C SER A 82 -1.17 -2.08 11.14
N GLN A 83 -1.16 -1.73 12.42
CA GLN A 83 -1.07 -2.72 13.51
C GLN A 83 -2.34 -3.57 13.57
N GLU A 84 -3.53 -2.92 13.54
CA GLU A 84 -4.81 -3.65 13.50
C GLU A 84 -4.92 -4.48 12.22
N ASN A 85 -4.49 -3.96 11.07
CA ASN A 85 -4.51 -4.66 9.79
C ASN A 85 -3.70 -5.97 9.83
N VAL A 86 -2.50 -5.92 10.41
CA VAL A 86 -1.66 -7.12 10.58
C VAL A 86 -2.34 -8.14 11.48
N ALA A 87 -2.93 -7.69 12.60
CA ALA A 87 -3.66 -8.55 13.52
C ALA A 87 -4.91 -9.16 12.84
N ASP A 88 -5.66 -8.37 12.08
CA ASP A 88 -6.84 -8.83 11.34
C ASP A 88 -6.49 -9.96 10.36
N VAL A 89 -5.39 -9.82 9.61
CA VAL A 89 -4.93 -10.87 8.70
C VAL A 89 -4.41 -12.08 9.48
N ALA A 90 -3.52 -11.88 10.45
CA ALA A 90 -2.92 -12.97 11.21
C ALA A 90 -3.95 -13.86 11.92
N THR A 91 -5.04 -13.26 12.42
CA THR A 91 -6.11 -13.96 13.13
C THR A 91 -7.23 -14.48 12.23
N GLY A 92 -7.24 -14.12 10.94
CA GLY A 92 -8.25 -14.54 9.98
C GLY A 92 -9.53 -13.69 9.96
N LYS A 93 -9.54 -12.53 10.61
CA LYS A 93 -10.65 -11.55 10.51
C LYS A 93 -10.65 -10.88 9.14
N ALA A 94 -9.49 -10.72 8.51
CA ALA A 94 -9.35 -10.29 7.13
C ALA A 94 -8.51 -11.31 6.33
N ASP A 95 -8.74 -11.37 5.01
CA ASP A 95 -7.98 -12.22 4.09
C ASP A 95 -6.74 -11.50 3.55
N PHE A 96 -6.87 -10.21 3.31
CA PHE A 96 -5.80 -9.33 2.86
C PHE A 96 -5.83 -8.00 3.61
N ALA A 97 -4.68 -7.34 3.67
CA ALA A 97 -4.59 -5.98 4.19
C ALA A 97 -3.37 -5.24 3.63
N ILE A 98 -3.42 -3.90 3.69
CA ILE A 98 -2.21 -3.07 3.54
C ILE A 98 -1.67 -2.78 4.92
N ALA A 99 -0.36 -3.01 5.12
CA ALA A 99 0.30 -2.69 6.38
C ALA A 99 1.74 -2.25 6.15
N ALA A 100 2.21 -1.32 6.97
CA ALA A 100 3.59 -0.88 6.95
C ALA A 100 4.54 -1.97 7.49
N ALA A 101 5.73 -2.07 6.92
CA ALA A 101 6.70 -3.14 7.22
C ALA A 101 7.15 -3.16 8.69
N ASP A 102 7.21 -2.01 9.34
CA ASP A 102 7.51 -1.89 10.77
C ASP A 102 6.43 -2.52 11.66
N ALA A 103 5.15 -2.31 11.32
CA ALA A 103 4.03 -2.93 12.05
C ALA A 103 4.05 -4.46 11.88
N VAL A 104 4.32 -4.95 10.66
CA VAL A 104 4.49 -6.39 10.39
C VAL A 104 5.67 -6.94 11.19
N ALA A 105 6.81 -6.24 11.19
CA ALA A 105 8.00 -6.66 11.93
C ALA A 105 7.77 -6.68 13.44
N THR A 106 7.11 -5.66 13.99
CA THR A 106 6.74 -5.60 15.41
C THR A 106 5.86 -6.78 15.79
N TYR A 107 4.80 -7.05 15.02
CA TYR A 107 3.89 -8.16 15.26
C TYR A 107 4.60 -9.52 15.28
N LYS A 108 5.59 -9.70 14.39
CA LYS A 108 6.42 -10.92 14.34
C LYS A 108 7.41 -11.02 15.49
N LEU A 109 8.07 -9.91 15.87
CA LEU A 109 9.03 -9.87 16.97
C LEU A 109 8.36 -10.15 18.31
N ASP A 110 7.13 -9.68 18.48
CA ASP A 110 6.32 -9.92 19.68
C ASP A 110 5.73 -11.34 19.72
N ASN A 111 5.98 -12.17 18.71
CA ASN A 111 5.40 -13.52 18.57
C ASN A 111 3.87 -13.52 18.74
N SER A 112 3.21 -12.50 18.22
CA SER A 112 1.77 -12.31 18.31
C SER A 112 0.99 -13.43 17.58
N PRO A 113 -0.27 -13.71 17.96
CA PRO A 113 -1.04 -14.82 17.41
C PRO A 113 -1.10 -14.85 15.88
N GLY A 114 -0.67 -15.96 15.26
CA GLY A 114 -0.69 -16.16 13.80
C GLY A 114 0.42 -15.43 13.02
N ALA A 115 1.40 -14.84 13.70
CA ALA A 115 2.52 -14.13 13.07
C ALA A 115 3.32 -15.02 12.08
N ASP A 116 3.44 -16.30 12.36
CA ASP A 116 4.12 -17.31 11.54
C ASP A 116 3.40 -17.57 10.21
N ARG A 117 2.09 -17.37 10.16
CA ARG A 117 1.25 -17.55 8.96
C ARG A 117 1.30 -16.38 8.00
N LEU A 118 1.73 -15.20 8.42
CA LEU A 118 1.77 -14.00 7.58
C LEU A 118 2.67 -14.20 6.36
N ARG A 119 2.18 -13.76 5.20
CA ARG A 119 2.90 -13.78 3.92
C ARG A 119 2.72 -12.45 3.19
N GLY A 120 3.75 -12.05 2.45
CA GLY A 120 3.71 -10.89 1.57
C GLY A 120 3.16 -11.25 0.20
N VAL A 121 2.38 -10.35 -0.36
CA VAL A 121 1.90 -10.45 -1.75
C VAL A 121 2.70 -9.49 -2.64
N ALA A 122 2.80 -8.24 -2.21
CA ALA A 122 3.55 -7.20 -2.91
C ALA A 122 4.03 -6.12 -1.94
N ARG A 123 5.22 -5.56 -2.19
CA ARG A 123 5.56 -4.23 -1.70
C ARG A 123 4.86 -3.21 -2.58
N LEU A 124 4.12 -2.32 -1.97
CA LEU A 124 3.34 -1.31 -2.68
C LEU A 124 4.15 -0.01 -2.80
N TYR A 125 3.88 0.94 -1.97
CA TYR A 125 4.49 2.27 -1.95
C TYR A 125 5.03 2.59 -0.56
N ASP A 126 5.77 3.70 -0.44
CA ASP A 126 6.27 4.16 0.85
C ASP A 126 5.28 5.18 1.46
N ASP A 127 5.00 5.02 2.74
CA ASP A 127 4.44 6.07 3.57
C ASP A 127 5.54 7.01 4.02
N TYR A 128 5.23 8.30 4.03
CA TYR A 128 6.09 9.37 4.55
C TYR A 128 5.53 9.89 5.86
N VAL A 129 6.38 10.03 6.87
CA VAL A 129 5.98 10.59 8.15
C VAL A 129 5.93 12.11 8.04
N GLN A 130 4.83 12.68 8.46
CA GLN A 130 4.53 14.10 8.37
C GLN A 130 4.25 14.62 9.78
N LEU A 131 5.18 15.38 10.36
CA LEU A 131 4.94 16.11 11.60
C LEU A 131 4.45 17.51 11.25
N VAL A 132 3.20 17.79 11.54
CA VAL A 132 2.47 18.98 11.12
C VAL A 132 2.18 19.88 12.32
N VAL A 133 2.45 21.18 12.15
CA VAL A 133 2.22 22.21 13.17
C VAL A 133 1.55 23.44 12.56
N PRO A 134 0.89 24.33 13.35
CA PRO A 134 0.43 25.62 12.88
C PRO A 134 1.56 26.44 12.25
N PRO A 135 1.28 27.36 11.31
CA PRO A 135 2.31 28.07 10.57
C PRO A 135 3.20 28.98 11.47
N ASP A 136 2.62 29.53 12.51
CA ASP A 136 3.23 30.42 13.51
C ASP A 136 3.76 29.69 14.77
N SER A 137 3.66 28.36 14.79
CA SER A 137 4.13 27.54 15.90
C SER A 137 5.64 27.78 16.22
N ASP A 138 6.01 27.73 17.48
CA ASP A 138 7.40 27.75 17.99
C ASP A 138 8.14 26.42 17.79
N ILE A 139 7.42 25.33 17.49
CA ILE A 139 7.97 23.98 17.32
C ILE A 139 8.80 23.93 16.03
N ARG A 140 10.13 23.75 16.11
CA ARG A 140 11.06 23.67 14.97
C ARG A 140 11.68 22.27 14.80
N SER A 141 11.67 21.48 15.86
CA SER A 141 12.21 20.12 15.92
C SER A 141 11.27 19.20 16.71
N VAL A 142 11.51 17.88 16.64
CA VAL A 142 10.75 16.90 17.45
C VAL A 142 10.97 17.17 18.95
N ALA A 143 12.15 17.64 19.37
CA ALA A 143 12.45 17.94 20.78
C ALA A 143 11.54 19.04 21.37
N ASP A 144 11.06 19.97 20.54
CA ASP A 144 10.19 21.08 20.97
C ASP A 144 8.74 20.62 21.29
N LEU A 145 8.43 19.35 21.06
CA LEU A 145 7.13 18.77 21.39
C LEU A 145 6.91 18.58 22.89
N ARG A 146 7.98 18.72 23.71
CA ARG A 146 7.87 18.55 25.17
C ARG A 146 6.85 19.54 25.76
N GLY A 147 5.89 19.00 26.53
CA GLY A 147 4.80 19.75 27.13
C GLY A 147 3.64 20.10 26.20
N LYS A 148 3.75 19.81 24.89
CA LYS A 148 2.76 20.18 23.86
C LYS A 148 1.62 19.15 23.78
N ARG A 149 0.49 19.56 23.21
CA ARG A 149 -0.66 18.69 22.86
C ARG A 149 -0.40 18.08 21.48
N VAL A 150 -0.05 16.81 21.44
CA VAL A 150 0.40 16.15 20.20
C VAL A 150 -0.52 14.98 19.87
N ALA A 151 -1.09 15.00 18.67
CA ALA A 151 -1.77 13.82 18.16
C ALA A 151 -0.72 12.82 17.63
N ILE A 152 -0.74 11.63 18.19
CA ILE A 152 0.20 10.55 17.87
C ILE A 152 -0.48 9.38 17.14
N GLY A 153 -1.69 9.59 16.61
CA GLY A 153 -2.46 8.60 15.91
C GLY A 153 -3.37 7.75 16.80
N LEU A 154 -4.27 7.01 16.18
CA LEU A 154 -5.19 6.11 16.84
C LEU A 154 -4.42 4.98 17.56
N PRO A 155 -4.96 4.40 18.65
CA PRO A 155 -4.48 3.09 19.12
C PRO A 155 -4.42 2.10 17.97
N ASP A 156 -3.46 1.21 17.99
CA ASP A 156 -3.25 0.14 16.99
C ASP A 156 -3.02 0.62 15.54
N SER A 157 -2.72 1.93 15.36
CA SER A 157 -2.32 2.49 14.08
C SER A 157 -0.80 2.41 13.85
N GLY A 158 -0.38 2.36 12.57
CA GLY A 158 1.02 2.55 12.21
C GLY A 158 1.55 3.94 12.60
N VAL A 159 0.69 4.97 12.55
CA VAL A 159 1.06 6.34 12.98
C VAL A 159 1.50 6.36 14.43
N ARG A 160 0.76 5.69 15.33
CA ARG A 160 1.13 5.63 16.75
C ARG A 160 2.43 4.88 16.98
N LEU A 161 2.65 3.79 16.26
CA LEU A 161 3.90 3.03 16.34
C LEU A 161 5.11 3.92 15.99
N ILE A 162 5.04 4.59 14.84
CA ILE A 162 6.11 5.47 14.34
C ILE A 162 6.29 6.69 15.25
N ALA A 163 5.21 7.37 15.62
CA ALA A 163 5.27 8.56 16.47
C ALA A 163 5.94 8.26 17.82
N ASN A 164 5.59 7.15 18.45
CA ASN A 164 6.22 6.71 19.69
C ASN A 164 7.73 6.45 19.52
N GLY A 165 8.12 5.80 18.42
CA GLY A 165 9.53 5.56 18.11
C GLY A 165 10.29 6.86 17.92
N VAL A 166 9.77 7.79 17.12
CA VAL A 166 10.37 9.11 16.83
C VAL A 166 10.50 9.95 18.10
N LEU A 167 9.47 10.00 18.93
CA LEU A 167 9.51 10.73 20.20
C LEU A 167 10.57 10.15 21.13
N LYS A 168 10.63 8.84 21.30
CA LYS A 168 11.66 8.17 22.12
C LYS A 168 13.06 8.44 21.60
N ALA A 169 13.28 8.41 20.26
CA ALA A 169 14.57 8.76 19.66
C ALA A 169 14.99 10.21 19.93
N ALA A 170 14.02 11.13 20.09
CA ALA A 170 14.23 12.51 20.49
C ALA A 170 14.36 12.71 22.01
N GLY A 171 14.35 11.64 22.80
CA GLY A 171 14.43 11.71 24.26
C GLY A 171 13.13 12.17 24.93
N ILE A 172 11.98 11.97 24.26
CA ILE A 172 10.65 12.32 24.77
C ILE A 172 9.90 11.04 25.13
N ASP A 173 9.42 10.94 26.37
CA ASP A 173 8.46 9.92 26.78
C ASP A 173 7.06 10.32 26.28
N PRO A 174 6.44 9.52 25.38
CA PRO A 174 5.15 9.89 24.78
C PRO A 174 4.01 10.03 25.80
N GLU A 175 4.13 9.42 26.97
CA GLU A 175 3.07 9.43 28.01
C GLU A 175 3.30 10.48 29.09
N LYS A 176 4.56 10.87 29.34
CA LYS A 176 4.92 11.78 30.43
C LYS A 176 5.29 13.17 29.94
N ASP A 177 5.98 13.25 28.79
CA ASP A 177 6.60 14.50 28.35
C ASP A 177 5.73 15.30 27.38
N ILE A 178 4.64 14.73 26.87
CA ILE A 178 3.66 15.42 26.02
C ILE A 178 2.23 15.20 26.58
N LYS A 179 1.26 15.86 25.95
CA LYS A 179 -0.17 15.60 26.17
C LYS A 179 -0.68 14.85 24.94
N PRO A 180 -0.64 13.51 24.94
CA PRO A 180 -0.95 12.73 23.74
C PRO A 180 -2.44 12.75 23.42
N SER A 181 -2.77 12.71 22.13
CA SER A 181 -4.13 12.61 21.62
C SER A 181 -4.19 11.52 20.55
N SER A 182 -5.35 10.87 20.44
CA SER A 182 -5.62 9.82 19.46
C SER A 182 -6.26 10.35 18.17
N ASP A 183 -6.01 11.61 17.81
CA ASP A 183 -6.49 12.16 16.55
C ASP A 183 -5.70 11.57 15.37
N GLY A 184 -6.43 11.20 14.33
CA GLY A 184 -5.88 10.77 13.04
C GLY A 184 -6.10 11.84 11.97
N ILE A 185 -5.96 11.45 10.69
CA ILE A 185 -6.11 12.35 9.55
C ILE A 185 -7.53 12.93 9.41
N ASP A 186 -8.53 12.25 9.95
CA ASP A 186 -9.94 12.70 9.92
C ASP A 186 -10.20 13.91 10.83
N THR A 187 -9.48 14.00 11.95
CA THR A 187 -9.72 14.96 13.02
C THR A 187 -8.54 15.89 13.26
N GLY A 188 -7.30 15.43 13.15
CA GLY A 188 -6.08 16.19 13.41
C GLY A 188 -6.02 17.52 12.66
N PRO A 189 -6.24 17.56 11.32
CA PRO A 189 -6.24 18.80 10.57
C PRO A 189 -7.25 19.84 11.04
N LYS A 190 -8.40 19.39 11.57
CA LYS A 190 -9.47 20.28 12.07
C LYS A 190 -9.14 20.88 13.43
N ARG A 191 -8.34 20.18 14.23
CA ARG A 191 -7.98 20.57 15.60
C ARG A 191 -6.65 21.30 15.70
N LEU A 192 -5.87 21.31 14.61
CA LEU A 192 -4.56 21.96 14.56
C LEU A 192 -4.70 23.46 14.86
N GLY A 193 -3.96 23.96 15.85
CA GLY A 193 -4.07 25.32 16.36
C GLY A 193 -5.24 25.59 17.31
N HIS A 194 -6.24 24.70 17.37
CA HIS A 194 -7.47 24.87 18.19
C HIS A 194 -7.67 23.73 19.21
N GLY A 195 -6.63 23.09 19.66
CA GLY A 195 -6.68 21.97 20.61
C GLY A 195 -5.52 21.01 20.43
N LEU A 196 -4.80 21.12 19.32
CA LEU A 196 -3.56 20.43 19.03
C LEU A 196 -2.49 21.45 18.68
N ASP A 197 -1.28 21.25 19.21
CA ASP A 197 -0.08 22.02 18.90
C ASP A 197 0.70 21.38 17.75
N ALA A 198 0.57 20.05 17.60
CA ALA A 198 1.13 19.25 16.52
C ALA A 198 0.34 17.96 16.28
N PHE A 199 0.47 17.39 15.08
CA PHE A 199 0.05 16.00 14.86
C PHE A 199 1.00 15.25 13.95
N PHE A 200 1.18 13.97 14.24
CA PHE A 200 1.86 13.01 13.38
C PHE A 200 0.87 12.39 12.39
N TRP A 201 1.35 12.22 11.18
CA TRP A 201 0.69 11.41 10.16
C TRP A 201 1.74 10.57 9.42
N SER A 202 1.36 9.38 9.00
CA SER A 202 2.12 8.52 8.10
C SER A 202 1.21 8.06 6.98
N GLY A 203 1.60 8.34 5.74
CA GLY A 203 0.79 7.99 4.57
C GLY A 203 1.47 8.35 3.27
N GLY A 204 0.91 7.86 2.15
CA GLY A 204 1.34 8.21 0.80
C GLY A 204 1.20 9.71 0.52
N LEU A 205 2.01 10.20 -0.40
CA LEU A 205 2.05 11.61 -0.78
C LEU A 205 1.35 11.86 -2.14
N PRO A 206 0.59 12.98 -2.26
CA PRO A 206 0.07 13.79 -1.16
C PRO A 206 -1.04 13.07 -0.40
N THR A 207 -1.19 13.35 0.90
CA THR A 207 -2.34 12.88 1.67
C THR A 207 -3.51 13.83 1.52
N ASP A 208 -4.66 13.30 1.17
CA ASP A 208 -5.86 14.05 0.79
C ASP A 208 -6.34 15.01 1.90
N GLY A 209 -6.34 14.57 3.16
CA GLY A 209 -6.70 15.40 4.30
C GLY A 209 -5.84 16.66 4.45
N LEU A 210 -4.52 16.55 4.19
CA LEU A 210 -3.59 17.67 4.22
C LEU A 210 -3.67 18.52 2.94
N SER A 211 -3.88 17.90 1.79
CA SER A 211 -4.09 18.60 0.52
C SER A 211 -5.30 19.53 0.59
N ARG A 212 -6.42 19.05 1.16
CA ARG A 212 -7.61 19.89 1.38
C ARG A 212 -7.31 21.07 2.30
N LEU A 213 -6.51 20.89 3.34
CA LEU A 213 -6.10 21.97 4.24
C LEU A 213 -5.17 22.96 3.53
N ALA A 214 -4.16 22.48 2.80
CA ALA A 214 -3.24 23.30 2.01
C ALA A 214 -3.94 24.11 0.92
N ASN A 215 -5.00 23.57 0.31
CA ASN A 215 -5.78 24.26 -0.71
C ASN A 215 -6.63 25.42 -0.15
N LYS A 216 -7.02 25.36 1.13
CA LYS A 216 -7.73 26.48 1.79
C LYS A 216 -6.82 27.67 2.04
N SER A 217 -5.57 27.46 2.39
CA SER A 217 -4.59 28.51 2.65
C SER A 217 -3.15 28.02 2.42
N ALA A 218 -2.35 28.82 1.74
CA ALA A 218 -0.91 28.60 1.60
C ALA A 218 -0.12 28.72 2.93
N SER A 219 -0.77 29.14 3.99
CA SER A 219 -0.24 29.26 5.34
C SER A 219 -1.07 28.43 6.33
N ALA A 220 -1.71 27.36 5.88
CA ALA A 220 -2.58 26.56 6.74
C ALA A 220 -1.81 25.79 7.82
N PHE A 221 -0.57 25.39 7.51
CA PHE A 221 0.31 24.66 8.40
C PHE A 221 1.75 24.70 7.87
N ARG A 222 2.67 24.15 8.61
CA ARG A 222 4.01 23.78 8.11
C ARG A 222 4.42 22.42 8.64
N PHE A 223 5.44 21.85 7.99
CA PHE A 223 6.06 20.62 8.44
C PHE A 223 7.26 20.91 9.38
N VAL A 224 7.44 20.01 10.35
CA VAL A 224 8.66 19.95 11.17
C VAL A 224 9.54 18.83 10.63
N PRO A 225 10.83 19.10 10.34
CA PRO A 225 11.71 18.07 9.79
C PRO A 225 12.00 16.96 10.81
N ILE A 226 12.13 15.74 10.30
CA ILE A 226 12.70 14.59 11.00
C ILE A 226 13.97 14.25 10.25
N ASP A 227 15.11 14.72 10.77
CA ASP A 227 16.38 14.63 10.06
C ASP A 227 17.01 13.22 10.12
N ALA A 228 18.04 13.01 9.31
CA ALA A 228 18.75 11.74 9.25
C ALA A 228 19.43 11.37 10.58
N THR A 229 19.83 12.35 11.37
CA THR A 229 20.43 12.12 12.69
C THR A 229 19.42 11.52 13.66
N LEU A 230 18.20 12.02 13.64
CA LEU A 230 17.11 11.47 14.45
C LEU A 230 16.71 10.07 13.95
N VAL A 231 16.69 9.84 12.64
CA VAL A 231 16.44 8.51 12.07
C VAL A 231 17.54 7.52 12.45
N ALA A 232 18.81 7.93 12.50
CA ALA A 232 19.89 7.08 13.00
C ALA A 232 19.68 6.69 14.47
N LYS A 233 19.33 7.64 15.34
CA LYS A 233 18.98 7.36 16.74
C LYS A 233 17.74 6.46 16.87
N LEU A 234 16.81 6.54 15.93
CA LEU A 234 15.65 5.65 15.88
C LEU A 234 16.11 4.21 15.58
N HIS A 235 17.06 4.02 14.66
CA HIS A 235 17.65 2.72 14.37
C HIS A 235 18.38 2.11 15.58
N ASP A 236 19.00 2.92 16.44
CA ASP A 236 19.67 2.46 17.65
C ASP A 236 18.71 1.77 18.64
N GLN A 237 17.40 1.99 18.53
CA GLN A 237 16.39 1.28 19.31
C GLN A 237 16.25 -0.19 18.88
N GLY A 238 16.73 -0.56 17.69
CA GLY A 238 16.68 -1.93 17.16
C GLY A 238 15.29 -2.39 16.74
N GLY A 239 15.15 -3.70 16.57
CA GLY A 239 13.85 -4.31 16.25
C GLY A 239 13.28 -3.86 14.89
N ALA A 240 12.03 -3.41 14.90
CA ALA A 240 11.29 -2.99 13.70
C ALA A 240 11.76 -1.64 13.13
N THR A 241 12.56 -0.86 13.87
CA THR A 241 12.99 0.47 13.41
C THR A 241 13.92 0.42 12.19
N ARG A 242 14.52 -0.73 11.89
CA ARG A 242 15.33 -0.95 10.68
C ARG A 242 14.56 -0.75 9.37
N TYR A 243 13.23 -0.78 9.41
CA TYR A 243 12.38 -0.58 8.23
C TYR A 243 12.15 0.91 7.92
N TYR A 244 12.56 1.81 8.78
CA TYR A 244 12.50 3.23 8.51
C TYR A 244 13.70 3.67 7.66
N ARG A 245 13.44 4.54 6.72
CA ARG A 245 14.47 5.07 5.82
C ARG A 245 14.45 6.60 5.88
N ALA A 246 15.61 7.22 6.22
CA ALA A 246 15.76 8.66 6.09
C ALA A 246 15.56 9.09 4.63
N THR A 247 14.73 10.10 4.41
CA THR A 247 14.35 10.58 3.08
C THR A 247 13.95 12.05 3.13
N LYS A 248 13.53 12.59 2.00
CA LYS A 248 12.94 13.93 1.90
C LYS A 248 11.57 13.83 1.26
N MET A 249 10.58 14.47 1.85
CA MET A 249 9.30 14.70 1.21
C MET A 249 9.48 15.72 0.09
N PRO A 250 9.17 15.38 -1.19
CA PRO A 250 9.38 16.27 -2.31
C PRO A 250 8.48 17.51 -2.20
N GLU A 251 8.95 18.65 -2.71
CA GLU A 251 8.18 19.89 -2.71
C GLU A 251 6.85 19.78 -3.45
N SER A 252 6.81 18.93 -4.50
CA SER A 252 5.62 18.68 -5.31
C SER A 252 4.47 18.04 -4.54
N ALA A 253 4.74 17.46 -3.36
CA ALA A 253 3.69 16.86 -2.54
C ALA A 253 2.70 17.93 -2.02
N TYR A 254 3.22 19.07 -1.55
CA TYR A 254 2.41 20.19 -1.05
C TYR A 254 3.03 21.53 -1.47
N PRO A 255 3.02 21.90 -2.76
CA PRO A 255 3.80 23.01 -3.30
C PRO A 255 3.44 24.37 -2.67
N ARG A 256 2.17 24.57 -2.30
CA ARG A 256 1.72 25.80 -1.62
C ARG A 256 2.26 25.94 -0.19
N ILE A 257 2.59 24.84 0.46
CA ILE A 257 3.10 24.79 1.85
C ILE A 257 4.61 24.78 1.86
N GLN A 258 5.24 23.96 1.02
CA GLN A 258 6.69 23.71 1.04
C GLN A 258 7.50 24.80 0.31
N ARG A 259 6.89 25.54 -0.62
CA ARG A 259 7.47 26.70 -1.32
C ARG A 259 8.84 26.46 -1.94
N GLY A 260 9.02 25.31 -2.58
CA GLY A 260 10.27 24.96 -3.26
C GLY A 260 11.26 24.14 -2.42
N GLU A 261 11.00 23.93 -1.14
CA GLU A 261 11.93 23.23 -0.25
C GLU A 261 11.44 21.81 0.11
N PRO A 262 12.24 20.76 -0.20
CA PRO A 262 11.94 19.42 0.26
C PRO A 262 12.14 19.30 1.77
N VAL A 263 11.26 18.60 2.46
CA VAL A 263 11.29 18.45 3.92
C VAL A 263 11.95 17.12 4.31
N PRO A 264 13.04 17.13 5.10
CA PRO A 264 13.62 15.92 5.66
C PRO A 264 12.61 15.16 6.51
N THR A 265 12.50 13.86 6.29
CA THR A 265 11.59 12.99 7.02
C THR A 265 12.06 11.54 6.95
N LEU A 266 11.26 10.63 7.44
CA LEU A 266 11.44 9.19 7.25
C LEU A 266 10.30 8.59 6.45
N ALA A 267 10.59 7.48 5.79
CA ALA A 267 9.62 6.69 5.08
C ALA A 267 9.66 5.22 5.53
N VAL A 268 8.53 4.54 5.37
CA VAL A 268 8.38 3.10 5.61
C VAL A 268 7.59 2.48 4.47
N SER A 269 8.00 1.28 4.04
CA SER A 269 7.33 0.58 2.94
C SER A 269 6.02 -0.02 3.39
N ASN A 270 5.00 0.07 2.55
CA ASN A 270 3.73 -0.64 2.69
C ASN A 270 3.75 -1.96 1.94
N LEU A 271 3.21 -2.97 2.57
CA LEU A 271 3.08 -4.32 2.04
C LEU A 271 1.60 -4.69 1.90
N LEU A 272 1.27 -5.36 0.82
CA LEU A 272 0.05 -6.15 0.73
C LEU A 272 0.31 -7.48 1.40
N VAL A 273 -0.48 -7.78 2.43
CA VAL A 273 -0.27 -8.90 3.35
C VAL A 273 -1.43 -9.87 3.28
N THR A 274 -1.14 -11.15 3.41
CA THR A 274 -2.10 -12.24 3.51
C THR A 274 -1.57 -13.35 4.44
N ARG A 275 -2.27 -14.50 4.51
CA ARG A 275 -1.84 -15.70 5.24
C ARG A 275 -1.31 -16.79 4.30
N SER A 276 -0.53 -17.71 4.84
CA SER A 276 0.03 -18.85 4.09
C SER A 276 -1.03 -19.86 3.63
N ASP A 277 -2.20 -19.88 4.25
CA ASP A 277 -3.33 -20.75 3.93
C ASP A 277 -4.31 -20.16 2.91
N MET A 278 -4.06 -18.94 2.43
CA MET A 278 -4.85 -18.34 1.35
C MET A 278 -4.68 -19.11 0.05
N ASP A 279 -5.76 -19.19 -0.74
CA ASP A 279 -5.73 -19.85 -2.04
C ASP A 279 -4.64 -19.28 -2.95
N PRO A 280 -3.67 -20.10 -3.43
CA PRO A 280 -2.58 -19.62 -4.25
C PRO A 280 -3.02 -19.06 -5.61
N ARG A 281 -4.10 -19.59 -6.19
CA ARG A 281 -4.62 -19.10 -7.47
C ARG A 281 -5.25 -17.71 -7.30
N LEU A 282 -6.07 -17.55 -6.26
CA LEU A 282 -6.63 -16.25 -5.91
C LEU A 282 -5.53 -15.22 -5.64
N THR A 283 -4.50 -15.59 -4.89
CA THR A 283 -3.39 -14.67 -4.58
C THR A 283 -2.58 -14.31 -5.82
N GLU A 284 -2.40 -15.24 -6.76
CA GLU A 284 -1.73 -14.99 -8.04
C GLU A 284 -2.51 -13.97 -8.88
N TRP A 285 -3.83 -14.15 -9.03
CA TRP A 285 -4.70 -13.22 -9.74
C TRP A 285 -4.71 -11.84 -9.07
N LEU A 286 -4.83 -11.79 -7.75
CA LEU A 286 -4.79 -10.52 -7.01
C LEU A 286 -3.45 -9.81 -7.17
N THR A 287 -2.33 -10.55 -7.19
CA THR A 287 -1.00 -9.97 -7.42
C THR A 287 -0.93 -9.33 -8.81
N ARG A 288 -1.46 -10.00 -9.83
CA ARG A 288 -1.58 -9.48 -11.19
C ARG A 288 -2.39 -8.19 -11.21
N THR A 289 -3.62 -8.21 -10.69
CA THR A 289 -4.51 -7.04 -10.68
C THR A 289 -3.86 -5.85 -9.98
N VAL A 290 -3.19 -6.05 -8.85
CA VAL A 290 -2.47 -4.98 -8.13
C VAL A 290 -1.40 -4.31 -8.99
N LEU A 291 -0.63 -5.10 -9.76
CA LEU A 291 0.46 -4.57 -10.59
C LEU A 291 -0.06 -3.94 -11.89
N ASP A 292 -1.06 -4.53 -12.50
CA ASP A 292 -1.64 -4.05 -13.75
C ASP A 292 -2.48 -2.78 -13.56
N SER A 293 -3.12 -2.62 -12.38
CA SER A 293 -3.96 -1.47 -12.07
C SER A 293 -3.21 -0.26 -11.49
N ARG A 294 -1.89 -0.33 -11.30
CA ARG A 294 -1.09 0.72 -10.65
C ARG A 294 -1.31 2.12 -11.24
N ASP A 295 -1.38 2.23 -12.56
CA ASP A 295 -1.52 3.53 -13.24
C ASP A 295 -2.93 4.10 -13.04
N LEU A 296 -3.98 3.27 -13.13
CA LEU A 296 -5.36 3.67 -12.86
C LEU A 296 -5.57 4.09 -11.40
N ILE A 297 -5.07 3.30 -10.45
CA ILE A 297 -5.12 3.65 -9.03
C ILE A 297 -4.27 4.91 -8.78
N GLY A 298 -3.12 5.03 -9.46
CA GLY A 298 -2.20 6.14 -9.35
C GLY A 298 -2.74 7.49 -9.84
N GLU A 299 -3.80 7.52 -10.63
CA GLU A 299 -4.51 8.74 -11.00
C GLU A 299 -5.11 9.46 -9.77
N LYS A 300 -5.49 8.70 -8.75
CA LYS A 300 -6.07 9.19 -7.49
C LYS A 300 -5.08 9.08 -6.33
N VAL A 301 -4.52 7.91 -6.13
CA VAL A 301 -3.50 7.62 -5.12
C VAL A 301 -2.12 7.67 -5.78
N HIS A 302 -1.54 8.87 -5.92
CA HIS A 302 -0.29 9.09 -6.66
C HIS A 302 0.86 8.17 -6.22
N SER A 303 0.92 7.80 -4.94
CA SER A 303 1.91 6.86 -4.42
C SER A 303 1.81 5.46 -5.05
N ALA A 304 0.64 5.06 -5.55
CA ALA A 304 0.47 3.78 -6.23
C ALA A 304 1.26 3.67 -7.55
N GLN A 305 1.61 4.79 -8.20
CA GLN A 305 2.47 4.80 -9.38
C GLN A 305 3.88 4.26 -9.11
N LEU A 306 4.29 4.21 -7.85
CA LEU A 306 5.57 3.65 -7.42
C LEU A 306 5.57 2.12 -7.34
N VAL A 307 4.42 1.46 -7.50
CA VAL A 307 4.33 0.00 -7.55
C VAL A 307 4.99 -0.49 -8.84
N ASP A 308 6.08 -1.22 -8.73
CA ASP A 308 6.85 -1.75 -9.87
C ASP A 308 7.15 -3.23 -9.64
N VAL A 309 6.97 -4.05 -10.67
CA VAL A 309 7.15 -5.51 -10.58
C VAL A 309 8.53 -5.91 -10.06
N ARG A 310 9.57 -5.11 -10.36
CA ARG A 310 10.95 -5.37 -9.93
C ARG A 310 11.18 -5.13 -8.45
N THR A 311 10.40 -4.23 -7.85
CA THR A 311 10.50 -3.88 -6.42
C THR A 311 9.39 -4.48 -5.59
N ALA A 312 8.24 -4.75 -6.18
CA ALA A 312 7.07 -5.31 -5.49
C ALA A 312 7.34 -6.72 -4.89
N ILE A 313 8.27 -7.46 -5.46
CA ILE A 313 8.69 -8.78 -4.97
C ILE A 313 9.39 -8.72 -3.59
N TYR A 314 9.91 -7.57 -3.16
CA TYR A 314 10.65 -7.43 -1.89
C TYR A 314 9.71 -7.13 -0.74
N THR A 315 9.16 -8.17 -0.13
CA THR A 315 8.15 -8.11 0.94
C THR A 315 8.72 -8.31 2.35
N ASP A 316 10.05 -8.10 2.56
CA ASP A 316 10.65 -8.19 3.90
C ASP A 316 9.87 -7.31 4.91
N PRO A 317 9.50 -7.84 6.10
CA PRO A 317 9.93 -9.05 6.79
C PRO A 317 9.15 -10.33 6.46
N LEU A 318 8.33 -10.33 5.43
CA LEU A 318 7.52 -11.48 5.05
C LEU A 318 8.12 -12.25 3.89
N GLN A 319 8.00 -13.58 3.94
CA GLN A 319 8.19 -14.41 2.77
C GLN A 319 7.02 -14.21 1.80
N LEU A 320 7.29 -14.30 0.50
CA LEU A 320 6.23 -14.25 -0.51
C LEU A 320 5.25 -15.40 -0.33
N HIS A 321 3.98 -15.09 -0.55
CA HIS A 321 2.93 -16.09 -0.71
C HIS A 321 3.16 -16.90 -1.99
N ALA A 322 2.83 -18.22 -1.98
CA ALA A 322 3.05 -19.12 -3.12
C ALA A 322 2.39 -18.62 -4.42
N GLY A 323 1.19 -18.02 -4.35
CA GLY A 323 0.52 -17.43 -5.51
C GLY A 323 1.24 -16.21 -6.05
N ALA A 324 1.67 -15.30 -5.18
CA ALA A 324 2.48 -14.15 -5.58
C ALA A 324 3.80 -14.58 -6.23
N GLN A 325 4.45 -15.59 -5.67
CA GLN A 325 5.69 -16.14 -6.23
C GLN A 325 5.48 -16.69 -7.65
N ARG A 326 4.36 -17.40 -7.91
CA ARG A 326 4.01 -17.87 -9.27
C ARG A 326 3.89 -16.71 -10.25
N TYR A 327 3.16 -15.67 -9.88
CA TYR A 327 3.01 -14.48 -10.72
C TYR A 327 4.37 -13.87 -11.05
N TYR A 328 5.21 -13.59 -10.04
CA TYR A 328 6.53 -13.00 -10.30
C TYR A 328 7.43 -13.89 -11.15
N GLN A 329 7.32 -15.22 -11.04
CA GLN A 329 8.04 -16.15 -11.90
C GLN A 329 7.55 -16.11 -13.36
N SER A 330 6.23 -15.92 -13.57
CA SER A 330 5.63 -15.89 -14.91
C SER A 330 5.96 -14.61 -15.70
N VAL A 331 6.22 -13.50 -15.01
CA VAL A 331 6.56 -12.20 -15.63
C VAL A 331 8.05 -11.87 -15.61
N LYS A 332 8.90 -12.78 -15.12
CA LYS A 332 10.36 -12.62 -15.20
C LYS A 332 10.80 -12.71 -16.67
N PRO A 333 11.58 -11.72 -17.16
CA PRO A 333 12.19 -11.81 -18.48
C PRO A 333 13.26 -12.91 -18.56
#